data_4d23bca7221e9b8cbd0e7423b1a948b0
#
_entry.id   4d23bca7221e9b8cbd0e7423b1a948b0
#
_cell.length_a   1.000
_cell.length_b   1.000
_cell.length_c   1.000
_cell.angle_alpha   90.00
_cell.angle_beta   90.00
_cell.angle_gamma   90.00
#
_symmetry.space_group_name_H-M   'P 1'
#
loop_
_entity.id
_entity.type
_entity.pdbx_description
1 polymer ?
#
loop_
_entity_poly.entity_id
_entity_poly.type
_entity_poly.pdbx_seq_one_letter_code
_entity_poly.pdbx_strand_id
1 'polypeptide(L)'
;MPYEFQAADSLPDFAEIEMQPPPGFARSHPHVRPGSWSDDGAQALCLLASLLFQGRLDLDDLGRRFLNWRNVGYLAAGGLVFDIGIQTSRALDALENGAPAAEAGPAGERDNGNGSLMRVLPLALWHQGSDAELFRDATRQSLITHRHPRAQLCCALYSLWARRTLESHADAWSAAVRAVREIAGSDPVWRTELEEHIRPDSEPGGTGSGYVVDCLHSARSALREDTFEAVVKRAVLFGNDTDTTAAVAGGIAGVRFGLSAIPERWLASLADREVVESLAKQLA
;
A
#
# COMPACT_ATOMS: atom_id res chain seq x y z
N MET A 1 11.04 4.73 3.87
CA MET A 1 11.29 5.43 5.16
C MET A 1 12.56 6.30 5.15
N PRO A 2 13.80 5.78 5.22
CA PRO A 2 14.95 6.66 5.42
C PRO A 2 15.23 7.61 4.25
N TYR A 3 14.71 7.33 3.06
CA TYR A 3 14.93 8.10 1.82
C TYR A 3 13.74 8.96 1.41
N GLU A 4 12.68 8.96 2.18
CA GLU A 4 11.42 9.63 1.91
C GLU A 4 11.58 11.14 1.80
N PHE A 5 10.73 11.78 0.98
CA PHE A 5 10.75 13.21 0.66
C PHE A 5 12.06 13.74 0.05
N GLN A 6 12.93 12.85 -0.41
CA GLN A 6 14.12 13.24 -1.15
C GLN A 6 13.84 13.23 -2.66
N ALA A 7 14.45 14.16 -3.38
CA ALA A 7 14.42 14.13 -4.84
C ALA A 7 15.26 12.95 -5.36
N ALA A 8 14.89 12.36 -6.48
CA ALA A 8 15.56 11.19 -7.04
C ALA A 8 17.07 11.41 -7.26
N ASP A 9 17.48 12.62 -7.66
CA ASP A 9 18.87 13.00 -7.89
C ASP A 9 19.69 13.23 -6.60
N SER A 10 19.02 13.28 -5.45
CA SER A 10 19.65 13.42 -4.11
C SER A 10 19.86 12.06 -3.42
N LEU A 11 19.36 10.98 -4.02
CA LEU A 11 19.45 9.65 -3.43
C LEU A 11 20.84 9.03 -3.68
N PRO A 12 21.29 8.12 -2.80
CA PRO A 12 22.49 7.31 -3.05
C PRO A 12 22.34 6.45 -4.31
N ASP A 13 23.47 5.94 -4.79
CA ASP A 13 23.47 4.99 -5.90
C ASP A 13 22.68 3.72 -5.57
N PHE A 14 22.17 3.04 -6.60
CA PHE A 14 21.37 1.81 -6.48
C PHE A 14 21.96 0.78 -5.51
N ALA A 15 23.29 0.57 -5.53
CA ALA A 15 23.97 -0.39 -4.67
C ALA A 15 23.92 0.02 -3.18
N GLU A 16 23.86 1.31 -2.90
CA GLU A 16 23.92 1.89 -1.55
C GLU A 16 22.54 2.03 -0.89
N ILE A 17 21.44 1.79 -1.65
CA ILE A 17 20.10 1.78 -1.05
C ILE A 17 19.97 0.60 -0.11
N GLU A 18 19.90 0.90 1.19
CA GLU A 18 19.78 -0.08 2.27
C GLU A 18 18.80 0.41 3.34
N MET A 19 18.39 -0.49 4.24
CA MET A 19 17.51 -0.12 5.36
C MET A 19 18.15 0.95 6.26
N GLN A 20 19.48 0.96 6.34
CA GLN A 20 20.25 2.05 6.92
C GLN A 20 20.99 2.78 5.79
N PRO A 21 20.68 4.06 5.56
CA PRO A 21 21.40 4.84 4.56
C PRO A 21 22.90 4.99 4.87
N PRO A 22 23.70 5.31 3.85
CA PRO A 22 25.12 5.56 4.05
C PRO A 22 25.39 6.68 5.08
N PRO A 23 26.54 6.66 5.77
CA PRO A 23 26.90 7.69 6.73
C PRO A 23 26.82 9.10 6.14
N GLY A 24 26.17 10.01 6.86
CA GLY A 24 25.97 11.40 6.43
C GLY A 24 24.72 11.66 5.61
N PHE A 25 23.95 10.64 5.23
CA PHE A 25 22.67 10.84 4.57
C PHE A 25 21.63 11.45 5.53
N ALA A 26 21.00 12.56 5.12
CA ALA A 26 19.99 13.25 5.92
C ALA A 26 18.61 12.57 5.76
N ARG A 27 18.19 11.81 6.77
CA ARG A 27 16.87 11.15 6.78
C ARG A 27 15.75 12.15 7.08
N SER A 28 14.59 11.98 6.45
CA SER A 28 13.40 12.80 6.72
C SER A 28 12.83 12.59 8.13
N HIS A 29 12.99 11.39 8.68
CA HIS A 29 12.57 11.04 10.04
C HIS A 29 13.79 10.61 10.89
N PRO A 30 14.67 11.55 11.30
CA PRO A 30 15.92 11.20 12.00
C PRO A 30 15.70 10.60 13.39
N HIS A 31 14.56 10.89 14.01
CA HIS A 31 14.15 10.38 15.32
C HIS A 31 13.55 8.97 15.27
N VAL A 32 13.19 8.47 14.08
CA VAL A 32 12.63 7.14 13.90
C VAL A 32 13.76 6.10 13.81
N ARG A 33 13.64 5.01 14.56
CA ARG A 33 14.60 3.90 14.52
C ARG A 33 14.59 3.28 13.11
N PRO A 34 15.76 3.04 12.49
CA PRO A 34 15.83 2.25 11.26
C PRO A 34 15.14 0.88 11.41
N GLY A 35 14.41 0.47 10.38
CA GLY A 35 13.62 -0.76 10.43
C GLY A 35 12.19 -0.59 10.95
N SER A 36 11.82 0.59 11.47
CA SER A 36 10.42 0.89 11.79
C SER A 36 9.62 1.07 10.50
N TRP A 37 8.37 0.59 10.50
CA TRP A 37 7.40 0.89 9.46
C TRP A 37 6.63 2.17 9.79
N SER A 38 6.20 2.87 8.74
CA SER A 38 5.36 4.07 8.80
C SER A 38 3.87 3.72 8.96
N ASP A 39 3.02 4.66 8.62
CA ASP A 39 1.58 4.45 8.50
C ASP A 39 1.23 3.39 7.45
N ASP A 40 2.05 3.18 6.40
CA ASP A 40 1.93 2.07 5.45
C ASP A 40 1.78 0.71 6.14
N GLY A 41 2.79 0.34 6.92
CA GLY A 41 2.81 -0.93 7.62
C GLY A 41 1.77 -1.01 8.73
N ALA A 42 1.62 0.06 9.52
CA ALA A 42 0.68 0.10 10.63
C ALA A 42 -0.78 -0.06 10.16
N GLN A 43 -1.19 0.64 9.11
CA GLN A 43 -2.55 0.52 8.58
C GLN A 43 -2.78 -0.82 7.87
N ALA A 44 -1.76 -1.39 7.19
CA ALA A 44 -1.84 -2.73 6.64
C ALA A 44 -2.04 -3.79 7.74
N LEU A 45 -1.31 -3.69 8.85
CA LEU A 45 -1.49 -4.58 10.01
C LEU A 45 -2.85 -4.37 10.69
N CYS A 46 -3.36 -3.15 10.77
CA CYS A 46 -4.72 -2.86 11.24
C CYS A 46 -5.78 -3.54 10.37
N LEU A 47 -5.62 -3.47 9.05
CA LEU A 47 -6.52 -4.15 8.10
C LEU A 47 -6.46 -5.67 8.29
N LEU A 48 -5.26 -6.25 8.33
CA LEU A 48 -5.10 -7.69 8.57
C LEU A 48 -5.73 -8.12 9.89
N ALA A 49 -5.45 -7.41 10.98
CA ALA A 49 -6.01 -7.72 12.30
C ALA A 49 -7.55 -7.61 12.33
N SER A 50 -8.13 -6.66 11.56
CA SER A 50 -9.58 -6.55 11.42
C SER A 50 -10.17 -7.74 10.66
N LEU A 51 -9.57 -8.11 9.53
CA LEU A 51 -10.01 -9.24 8.70
C LEU A 51 -9.97 -10.57 9.48
N LEU A 52 -8.86 -10.82 10.19
CA LEU A 52 -8.68 -12.02 11.01
C LEU A 52 -9.70 -12.10 12.16
N PHE A 53 -9.98 -10.97 12.81
CA PHE A 53 -10.91 -10.92 13.94
C PHE A 53 -12.37 -11.02 13.51
N GLN A 54 -12.76 -10.30 12.43
CA GLN A 54 -14.15 -10.22 11.98
C GLN A 54 -14.53 -11.34 11.01
N GLY A 55 -13.57 -12.02 10.37
CA GLY A 55 -13.83 -12.98 9.30
C GLY A 55 -14.47 -12.36 8.04
N ARG A 56 -14.46 -11.03 7.93
CA ARG A 56 -15.00 -10.23 6.82
C ARG A 56 -14.43 -8.81 6.86
N LEU A 57 -14.58 -8.06 5.77
CA LEU A 57 -14.32 -6.63 5.82
C LEU A 57 -15.42 -5.93 6.64
N ASP A 58 -15.02 -5.31 7.74
CA ASP A 58 -15.87 -4.50 8.60
C ASP A 58 -15.27 -3.09 8.72
N LEU A 59 -15.93 -2.10 8.10
CA LEU A 59 -15.40 -0.74 8.02
C LEU A 59 -15.36 -0.04 9.38
N ASP A 60 -16.34 -0.32 10.24
CA ASP A 60 -16.39 0.30 11.57
C ASP A 60 -15.31 -0.27 12.50
N ASP A 61 -15.05 -1.58 12.43
CA ASP A 61 -13.93 -2.17 13.17
C ASP A 61 -12.60 -1.62 12.67
N LEU A 62 -12.41 -1.56 11.35
CA LEU A 62 -11.20 -1.04 10.74
C LEU A 62 -10.99 0.45 11.07
N GLY A 63 -12.04 1.26 11.00
CA GLY A 63 -12.01 2.67 11.39
C GLY A 63 -11.59 2.87 12.85
N ARG A 64 -12.15 2.05 13.78
CA ARG A 64 -11.72 2.06 15.19
C ARG A 64 -10.25 1.67 15.37
N ARG A 65 -9.74 0.70 14.60
CA ARG A 65 -8.31 0.32 14.64
C ARG A 65 -7.41 1.43 14.14
N PHE A 66 -7.82 2.17 13.10
CA PHE A 66 -7.08 3.34 12.63
C PHE A 66 -7.06 4.47 13.66
N LEU A 67 -8.17 4.71 14.38
CA LEU A 67 -8.20 5.64 15.50
C LEU A 67 -7.28 5.18 16.64
N ASN A 68 -7.28 3.90 16.99
CA ASN A 68 -6.37 3.35 18.01
C ASN A 68 -4.90 3.44 17.55
N TRP A 69 -4.61 3.19 16.27
CA TRP A 69 -3.29 3.44 15.72
C TRP A 69 -2.86 4.90 15.93
N ARG A 70 -3.66 5.85 15.49
CA ARG A 70 -3.34 7.28 15.60
C ARG A 70 -3.18 7.72 17.06
N ASN A 71 -4.08 7.31 17.94
CA ASN A 71 -4.20 7.88 19.28
C ASN A 71 -3.30 7.18 20.32
N VAL A 72 -3.01 5.90 20.16
CA VAL A 72 -2.26 5.11 21.14
C VAL A 72 -1.16 4.23 20.53
N GLY A 73 -0.82 4.40 19.25
CA GLY A 73 0.25 3.67 18.59
C GLY A 73 -0.07 2.18 18.34
N TYR A 74 -1.34 1.80 18.27
CA TYR A 74 -1.73 0.42 18.00
C TYR A 74 -1.14 -0.09 16.68
N LEU A 75 -0.35 -1.17 16.74
CA LEU A 75 0.38 -1.77 15.61
C LEU A 75 1.40 -0.82 14.92
N ALA A 76 1.74 0.31 15.53
CA ALA A 76 2.88 1.11 15.11
C ALA A 76 4.18 0.52 15.67
N ALA A 77 5.26 0.56 14.90
CA ALA A 77 6.56 0.08 15.34
C ALA A 77 7.04 0.86 16.56
N GLY A 78 7.32 0.16 17.67
CA GLY A 78 7.65 0.79 18.95
C GLY A 78 6.55 1.68 19.52
N GLY A 79 5.31 1.58 19.05
CA GLY A 79 4.21 2.45 19.44
C GLY A 79 4.32 3.88 18.92
N LEU A 80 5.28 4.18 18.04
CA LEU A 80 5.52 5.51 17.49
C LEU A 80 4.70 5.73 16.23
N VAL A 81 3.77 6.71 16.30
CA VAL A 81 2.99 7.15 15.15
C VAL A 81 3.68 8.32 14.48
N PHE A 82 3.93 8.23 13.20
CA PHE A 82 4.52 9.28 12.39
C PHE A 82 4.04 9.14 10.95
N ASP A 83 4.29 10.16 10.13
CA ASP A 83 4.01 10.18 8.70
C ASP A 83 2.52 9.95 8.35
N ILE A 84 1.62 10.63 9.07
CA ILE A 84 0.19 10.53 8.77
C ILE A 84 -0.14 11.41 7.57
N GLY A 85 -0.57 10.81 6.46
CA GLY A 85 -1.02 11.52 5.27
C GLY A 85 -2.19 12.48 5.54
N ILE A 86 -2.23 13.61 4.83
CA ILE A 86 -3.22 14.69 5.04
C ILE A 86 -4.66 14.17 4.92
N GLN A 87 -4.94 13.33 3.93
CA GLN A 87 -6.29 12.77 3.71
C GLN A 87 -6.67 11.80 4.83
N THR A 88 -5.74 10.95 5.25
CA THR A 88 -5.91 10.04 6.39
C THR A 88 -6.20 10.85 7.66
N SER A 89 -5.44 11.91 7.95
CA SER A 89 -5.68 12.76 9.12
C SER A 89 -7.09 13.35 9.13
N ARG A 90 -7.52 13.95 8.00
CA ARG A 90 -8.88 14.50 7.86
C ARG A 90 -9.98 13.46 8.07
N ALA A 91 -9.77 12.26 7.53
CA ALA A 91 -10.73 11.16 7.69
C ALA A 91 -10.82 10.68 9.13
N LEU A 92 -9.68 10.55 9.81
CA LEU A 92 -9.65 10.17 11.22
C LEU A 92 -10.29 11.22 12.13
N ASP A 93 -10.12 12.52 11.81
CA ASP A 93 -10.84 13.59 12.50
C ASP A 93 -12.35 13.49 12.28
N ALA A 94 -12.79 13.17 11.06
CA ALA A 94 -14.22 12.94 10.78
C ALA A 94 -14.77 11.73 11.57
N LEU A 95 -14.03 10.63 11.63
CA LEU A 95 -14.41 9.45 12.42
C LEU A 95 -14.52 9.78 13.93
N GLU A 96 -13.57 10.52 14.51
CA GLU A 96 -13.65 10.95 15.91
C GLU A 96 -14.87 11.84 16.18
N ASN A 97 -15.28 12.62 15.18
CA ASN A 97 -16.48 13.46 15.25
C ASN A 97 -17.78 12.69 14.89
N GLY A 98 -17.72 11.35 14.76
CA GLY A 98 -18.88 10.49 14.60
C GLY A 98 -19.34 10.27 13.16
N ALA A 99 -18.54 10.61 12.16
CA ALA A 99 -18.86 10.26 10.78
C ALA A 99 -18.88 8.72 10.58
N PRO A 100 -19.82 8.17 9.81
CA PRO A 100 -19.80 6.76 9.44
C PRO A 100 -18.47 6.41 8.71
N ALA A 101 -17.91 5.23 8.99
CA ALA A 101 -16.62 4.83 8.41
C ALA A 101 -16.63 4.83 6.87
N ALA A 102 -17.76 4.51 6.25
CA ALA A 102 -17.92 4.54 4.80
C ALA A 102 -17.97 5.96 4.20
N GLU A 103 -18.08 7.00 5.02
CA GLU A 103 -18.26 8.39 4.59
C GLU A 103 -17.12 9.31 5.05
N ALA A 104 -16.23 8.82 5.91
CA ALA A 104 -15.20 9.63 6.56
C ALA A 104 -14.12 10.12 5.59
N GLY A 105 -13.77 9.33 4.57
CA GLY A 105 -12.74 9.70 3.60
C GLY A 105 -13.16 10.88 2.72
N PRO A 106 -12.27 11.85 2.47
CA PRO A 106 -12.50 12.88 1.47
C PRO A 106 -12.65 12.28 0.07
N ALA A 107 -13.46 12.94 -0.80
CA ALA A 107 -13.86 12.44 -2.11
C ALA A 107 -13.69 13.45 -3.26
N GLY A 108 -12.97 14.54 -3.03
CA GLY A 108 -12.72 15.54 -4.06
C GLY A 108 -11.72 15.05 -5.11
N GLU A 109 -11.72 15.67 -6.28
CA GLU A 109 -10.80 15.34 -7.38
C GLU A 109 -9.31 15.39 -6.99
N ARG A 110 -8.96 16.23 -6.01
CA ARG A 110 -7.60 16.35 -5.48
C ARG A 110 -7.32 15.41 -4.31
N ASP A 111 -8.31 14.62 -3.88
CA ASP A 111 -8.20 13.70 -2.76
C ASP A 111 -7.89 12.27 -3.25
N ASN A 112 -6.85 12.15 -4.07
CA ASN A 112 -6.40 10.91 -4.71
C ASN A 112 -4.98 10.51 -4.28
N GLY A 113 -4.70 10.59 -2.98
CA GLY A 113 -3.46 10.06 -2.41
C GLY A 113 -3.42 8.52 -2.38
N ASN A 114 -2.24 7.97 -2.19
CA ASN A 114 -1.97 6.53 -2.20
C ASN A 114 -2.22 5.83 -0.84
N GLY A 115 -2.65 6.54 0.21
CA GLY A 115 -2.76 6.00 1.58
C GLY A 115 -3.76 4.86 1.77
N SER A 116 -4.71 4.65 0.85
CA SER A 116 -5.52 3.43 0.86
C SER A 116 -4.93 2.29 0.02
N LEU A 117 -4.08 2.61 -0.96
CA LEU A 117 -3.39 1.64 -1.81
C LEU A 117 -2.27 0.93 -1.03
N MET A 118 -1.46 1.67 -0.28
CA MET A 118 -0.31 1.16 0.46
C MET A 118 -0.67 0.03 1.44
N ARG A 119 -1.88 0.06 2.00
CA ARG A 119 -2.34 -0.85 3.05
C ARG A 119 -3.17 -2.04 2.57
N VAL A 120 -3.57 -2.10 1.29
CA VAL A 120 -4.63 -3.03 0.83
C VAL A 120 -4.16 -4.47 0.62
N LEU A 121 -2.86 -4.73 0.48
CA LEU A 121 -2.31 -6.07 0.19
C LEU A 121 -2.84 -7.18 1.11
N PRO A 122 -2.92 -7.03 2.44
CA PRO A 122 -3.43 -8.08 3.33
C PRO A 122 -4.83 -8.56 2.96
N LEU A 123 -5.68 -7.67 2.44
CA LEU A 123 -7.01 -8.07 1.96
C LEU A 123 -6.91 -9.06 0.78
N ALA A 124 -6.03 -8.77 -0.19
CA ALA A 124 -5.84 -9.65 -1.35
C ALA A 124 -5.31 -11.04 -0.96
N LEU A 125 -4.44 -11.11 0.05
CA LEU A 125 -3.87 -12.36 0.55
C LEU A 125 -4.86 -13.17 1.41
N TRP A 126 -5.71 -12.49 2.17
CA TRP A 126 -6.69 -13.10 3.05
C TRP A 126 -7.94 -13.58 2.31
N HIS A 127 -8.36 -12.89 1.25
CA HIS A 127 -9.67 -13.03 0.62
C HIS A 127 -9.80 -14.31 -0.23
N GLN A 128 -10.74 -15.20 0.13
CA GLN A 128 -10.99 -16.48 -0.55
C GLN A 128 -12.19 -16.45 -1.53
N GLY A 129 -12.94 -15.37 -1.57
CA GLY A 129 -14.11 -15.23 -2.44
C GLY A 129 -13.75 -14.92 -3.90
N SER A 130 -14.78 -14.69 -4.71
CA SER A 130 -14.67 -14.33 -6.13
C SER A 130 -13.92 -13.03 -6.37
N ASP A 131 -13.48 -12.78 -7.60
CA ASP A 131 -12.88 -11.52 -8.03
C ASP A 131 -13.82 -10.33 -7.80
N ALA A 132 -15.12 -10.50 -8.03
CA ALA A 132 -16.11 -9.46 -7.80
C ALA A 132 -16.24 -9.11 -6.30
N GLU A 133 -16.14 -10.09 -5.42
CA GLU A 133 -16.13 -9.85 -3.97
C GLU A 133 -14.84 -9.17 -3.52
N LEU A 134 -13.68 -9.60 -4.02
CA LEU A 134 -12.41 -8.94 -3.73
C LEU A 134 -12.40 -7.49 -4.24
N PHE A 135 -12.88 -7.26 -5.46
CA PHE A 135 -13.03 -5.91 -6.03
C PHE A 135 -13.89 -5.03 -5.11
N ARG A 136 -15.07 -5.52 -4.73
CA ARG A 136 -15.98 -4.80 -3.83
C ARG A 136 -15.31 -4.46 -2.50
N ASP A 137 -14.64 -5.42 -1.88
CA ASP A 137 -14.05 -5.20 -0.56
C ASP A 137 -12.78 -4.32 -0.65
N ALA A 138 -12.00 -4.42 -1.72
CA ALA A 138 -10.86 -3.54 -1.97
C ALA A 138 -11.28 -2.08 -2.21
N THR A 139 -12.37 -1.85 -2.95
CA THR A 139 -12.94 -0.50 -3.11
C THR A 139 -13.50 0.03 -1.80
N ARG A 140 -14.22 -0.80 -1.04
CA ARG A 140 -14.86 -0.39 0.23
C ARG A 140 -13.86 -0.02 1.33
N GLN A 141 -12.74 -0.75 1.51
CA GLN A 141 -11.75 -0.39 2.53
C GLN A 141 -11.15 0.99 2.30
N SER A 142 -11.10 1.44 1.04
CA SER A 142 -10.60 2.77 0.68
C SER A 142 -11.51 3.89 1.21
N LEU A 143 -12.81 3.66 1.30
CA LEU A 143 -13.82 4.65 1.70
C LEU A 143 -13.48 5.34 3.02
N ILE A 144 -12.85 4.62 3.95
CA ILE A 144 -12.55 5.14 5.28
C ILE A 144 -11.66 6.39 5.22
N THR A 145 -10.71 6.44 4.27
CA THR A 145 -9.72 7.54 4.18
C THR A 145 -9.59 8.18 2.80
N HIS A 146 -9.96 7.48 1.72
CA HIS A 146 -9.79 7.91 0.33
C HIS A 146 -11.02 7.48 -0.47
N ARG A 147 -12.06 8.30 -0.43
CA ARG A 147 -13.38 7.93 -0.99
C ARG A 147 -13.54 8.28 -2.47
N HIS A 148 -12.56 8.91 -3.10
CA HIS A 148 -12.63 9.18 -4.54
C HIS A 148 -12.58 7.85 -5.34
N PRO A 149 -13.41 7.66 -6.40
CA PRO A 149 -13.46 6.42 -7.19
C PRO A 149 -12.10 5.98 -7.74
N ARG A 150 -11.24 6.90 -8.13
CA ARG A 150 -9.88 6.62 -8.62
C ARG A 150 -9.03 5.87 -7.62
N ALA A 151 -8.98 6.34 -6.36
CA ALA A 151 -8.25 5.67 -5.29
C ALA A 151 -8.83 4.28 -4.99
N GLN A 152 -10.15 4.16 -4.96
CA GLN A 152 -10.85 2.89 -4.79
C GLN A 152 -10.49 1.89 -5.90
N LEU A 153 -10.49 2.34 -7.15
CA LEU A 153 -10.22 1.50 -8.30
C LEU A 153 -8.75 1.06 -8.39
N CYS A 154 -7.81 1.93 -7.99
CA CYS A 154 -6.41 1.54 -7.83
C CYS A 154 -6.24 0.44 -6.78
N CYS A 155 -6.96 0.49 -5.66
CA CYS A 155 -6.96 -0.57 -4.64
C CYS A 155 -7.50 -1.90 -5.19
N ALA A 156 -8.60 -1.86 -5.96
CA ALA A 156 -9.17 -3.05 -6.58
C ALA A 156 -8.23 -3.66 -7.63
N LEU A 157 -7.66 -2.84 -8.50
CA LEU A 157 -6.70 -3.28 -9.52
C LEU A 157 -5.45 -3.91 -8.87
N TYR A 158 -4.89 -3.27 -7.85
CA TYR A 158 -3.74 -3.79 -7.11
C TYR A 158 -4.06 -5.12 -6.42
N SER A 159 -5.23 -5.24 -5.80
CA SER A 159 -5.65 -6.47 -5.12
C SER A 159 -5.82 -7.63 -6.10
N LEU A 160 -6.42 -7.39 -7.26
CA LEU A 160 -6.54 -8.39 -8.32
C LEU A 160 -5.18 -8.72 -8.94
N TRP A 161 -4.28 -7.74 -9.09
CA TRP A 161 -2.91 -7.99 -9.53
C TRP A 161 -2.15 -8.89 -8.54
N ALA A 162 -2.25 -8.62 -7.23
CA ALA A 162 -1.66 -9.48 -6.21
C ALA A 162 -2.21 -10.91 -6.29
N ARG A 163 -3.54 -11.08 -6.44
CA ARG A 163 -4.18 -12.39 -6.62
C ARG A 163 -3.66 -13.11 -7.85
N ARG A 164 -3.60 -12.45 -9.00
CA ARG A 164 -3.07 -13.06 -10.25
C ARG A 164 -1.59 -13.43 -10.14
N THR A 165 -0.83 -12.64 -9.40
CA THR A 165 0.58 -12.96 -9.10
C THR A 165 0.67 -14.21 -8.22
N LEU A 166 -0.15 -14.32 -7.19
CA LEU A 166 -0.23 -15.49 -6.30
C LEU A 166 -0.65 -16.76 -7.06
N GLU A 167 -1.55 -16.63 -8.02
CA GLU A 167 -1.99 -17.69 -8.94
C GLU A 167 -0.96 -17.99 -10.04
N SER A 168 0.18 -17.34 -10.04
CA SER A 168 1.28 -17.54 -11.01
C SER A 168 0.89 -17.28 -12.48
N HIS A 169 0.00 -16.32 -12.73
CA HIS A 169 -0.32 -15.92 -14.09
C HIS A 169 0.92 -15.33 -14.78
N ALA A 170 1.20 -15.74 -16.02
CA ALA A 170 2.36 -15.27 -16.79
C ALA A 170 2.36 -13.75 -16.98
N ASP A 171 1.17 -13.17 -17.19
CA ASP A 171 0.95 -11.71 -17.22
C ASP A 171 -0.16 -11.38 -16.22
N ALA A 172 0.24 -11.31 -14.95
CA ALA A 172 -0.66 -11.04 -13.84
C ALA A 172 -1.32 -9.65 -13.92
N TRP A 173 -0.58 -8.65 -14.41
CA TRP A 173 -1.11 -7.29 -14.57
C TRP A 173 -2.25 -7.25 -15.58
N SER A 174 -2.01 -7.71 -16.83
CA SER A 174 -3.05 -7.69 -17.86
C SER A 174 -4.24 -8.58 -17.50
N ALA A 175 -4.02 -9.67 -16.77
CA ALA A 175 -5.11 -10.50 -16.25
C ALA A 175 -5.96 -9.75 -15.21
N ALA A 176 -5.34 -8.99 -14.31
CA ALA A 176 -6.04 -8.15 -13.35
C ALA A 176 -6.83 -7.02 -14.04
N VAL A 177 -6.23 -6.35 -15.02
CA VAL A 177 -6.90 -5.29 -15.80
C VAL A 177 -8.16 -5.83 -16.50
N ARG A 178 -8.08 -7.01 -17.13
CA ARG A 178 -9.25 -7.64 -17.74
C ARG A 178 -10.36 -7.91 -16.72
N ALA A 179 -10.00 -8.45 -15.54
CA ALA A 179 -10.96 -8.71 -14.49
C ALA A 179 -11.62 -7.41 -13.97
N VAL A 180 -10.85 -6.34 -13.77
CA VAL A 180 -11.39 -5.03 -13.38
C VAL A 180 -12.36 -4.51 -14.44
N ARG A 181 -12.02 -4.58 -15.72
CA ARG A 181 -12.89 -4.15 -16.83
C ARG A 181 -14.20 -4.93 -16.86
N GLU A 182 -14.14 -6.24 -16.65
CA GLU A 182 -15.31 -7.11 -16.62
C GLU A 182 -16.22 -6.75 -15.43
N ILE A 183 -15.66 -6.58 -14.23
CA ILE A 183 -16.42 -6.28 -13.02
C ILE A 183 -16.98 -4.84 -13.03
N ALA A 184 -16.17 -3.87 -13.44
CA ALA A 184 -16.60 -2.47 -13.57
C ALA A 184 -17.72 -2.32 -14.63
N GLY A 185 -17.70 -3.18 -15.63
CA GLY A 185 -18.77 -3.30 -16.61
C GLY A 185 -19.06 -1.99 -17.35
N SER A 186 -20.34 -1.61 -17.36
CA SER A 186 -20.83 -0.40 -18.05
C SER A 186 -20.97 0.81 -17.11
N ASP A 187 -20.57 0.72 -15.84
CA ASP A 187 -20.61 1.87 -14.94
C ASP A 187 -19.72 2.99 -15.48
N PRO A 188 -20.28 4.16 -15.82
CA PRO A 188 -19.56 5.23 -16.48
C PRO A 188 -18.47 5.84 -15.59
N VAL A 189 -18.66 5.86 -14.27
CA VAL A 189 -17.67 6.41 -13.31
C VAL A 189 -16.44 5.52 -13.26
N TRP A 190 -16.64 4.22 -13.04
CA TRP A 190 -15.53 3.27 -13.01
C TRP A 190 -14.77 3.23 -14.34
N ARG A 191 -15.51 3.27 -15.45
CA ARG A 191 -14.91 3.24 -16.78
C ARG A 191 -14.07 4.48 -17.05
N THR A 192 -14.58 5.68 -16.75
CA THR A 192 -13.82 6.93 -16.93
C THR A 192 -12.56 6.92 -16.07
N GLU A 193 -12.68 6.56 -14.80
CA GLU A 193 -11.50 6.51 -13.91
C GLU A 193 -10.46 5.50 -14.37
N LEU A 194 -10.89 4.32 -14.85
CA LEU A 194 -9.97 3.30 -15.34
C LEU A 194 -9.25 3.72 -16.62
N GLU A 195 -10.02 4.14 -17.64
CA GLU A 195 -9.47 4.29 -19.00
C GLU A 195 -8.85 5.68 -19.25
N GLU A 196 -9.36 6.73 -18.61
CA GLU A 196 -8.89 8.09 -18.85
C GLU A 196 -7.86 8.57 -17.81
N HIS A 197 -7.96 8.09 -16.58
CA HIS A 197 -7.11 8.54 -15.48
C HIS A 197 -6.06 7.51 -15.07
N ILE A 198 -6.45 6.26 -14.79
CA ILE A 198 -5.51 5.20 -14.40
C ILE A 198 -4.72 4.72 -15.62
N ARG A 199 -5.38 4.55 -16.77
CA ARG A 199 -4.77 4.13 -18.04
C ARG A 199 -3.90 2.90 -17.90
N PRO A 200 -4.45 1.75 -17.52
CA PRO A 200 -3.68 0.57 -17.12
C PRO A 200 -2.87 -0.06 -18.25
N ASP A 201 -3.21 0.22 -19.52
CA ASP A 201 -2.47 -0.26 -20.71
C ASP A 201 -1.28 0.64 -21.07
N SER A 202 -1.11 1.79 -20.41
CA SER A 202 0.05 2.65 -20.62
C SER A 202 1.35 1.95 -20.24
N GLU A 203 2.46 2.34 -20.87
CA GLU A 203 3.78 1.89 -20.42
C GLU A 203 3.99 2.25 -18.97
N PRO A 204 4.51 1.31 -18.15
CA PRO A 204 4.75 1.56 -16.76
C PRO A 204 5.85 2.60 -16.56
N GLY A 205 5.57 3.58 -15.75
CA GLY A 205 6.48 4.66 -15.40
C GLY A 205 5.82 5.56 -14.38
N GLY A 206 6.60 6.31 -13.63
CA GLY A 206 6.10 7.23 -12.64
C GLY A 206 7.23 8.04 -12.03
N THR A 207 6.90 8.87 -11.06
CA THR A 207 7.81 9.78 -10.36
C THR A 207 7.95 9.46 -8.88
N GLY A 208 7.29 8.39 -8.39
CA GLY A 208 7.27 8.05 -6.97
C GLY A 208 6.50 9.04 -6.12
N SER A 209 5.52 9.75 -6.67
CA SER A 209 4.74 10.73 -5.92
C SER A 209 3.63 10.07 -5.09
N GLY A 210 3.11 10.83 -4.09
CA GLY A 210 1.97 10.41 -3.27
C GLY A 210 0.63 10.33 -4.02
N TYR A 211 0.57 10.61 -5.33
CA TYR A 211 -0.63 10.42 -6.14
C TYR A 211 -0.84 8.94 -6.44
N VAL A 212 -2.03 8.42 -6.15
CA VAL A 212 -2.34 6.98 -6.18
C VAL A 212 -2.02 6.30 -7.51
N VAL A 213 -2.28 6.95 -8.64
CA VAL A 213 -2.01 6.40 -9.97
C VAL A 213 -0.52 6.39 -10.27
N ASP A 214 0.19 7.47 -9.93
CA ASP A 214 1.64 7.55 -10.11
C ASP A 214 2.35 6.50 -9.25
N CYS A 215 1.95 6.33 -7.99
CA CYS A 215 2.46 5.30 -7.09
C CYS A 215 2.26 3.89 -7.68
N LEU A 216 1.05 3.58 -8.19
CA LEU A 216 0.75 2.29 -8.81
C LEU A 216 1.63 2.02 -10.05
N HIS A 217 1.80 3.01 -10.92
CA HIS A 217 2.64 2.88 -12.12
C HIS A 217 4.13 2.87 -11.81
N SER A 218 4.59 3.61 -10.78
CA SER A 218 5.96 3.54 -10.28
C SER A 218 6.28 2.14 -9.76
N ALA A 219 5.38 1.57 -8.95
CA ALA A 219 5.51 0.19 -8.48
C ALA A 219 5.53 -0.82 -9.64
N ARG A 220 4.65 -0.66 -10.62
CA ARG A 220 4.64 -1.50 -11.83
C ARG A 220 5.95 -1.40 -12.62
N SER A 221 6.54 -0.21 -12.70
CA SER A 221 7.84 -0.01 -13.34
C SER A 221 8.97 -0.69 -12.56
N ALA A 222 8.99 -0.59 -11.22
CA ALA A 222 9.99 -1.25 -10.38
C ALA A 222 9.94 -2.79 -10.50
N LEU A 223 8.76 -3.37 -10.72
CA LEU A 223 8.56 -4.82 -10.87
C LEU A 223 9.11 -5.41 -12.18
N ARG A 224 9.75 -4.60 -13.03
CA ARG A 224 10.56 -5.08 -14.15
C ARG A 224 11.90 -5.68 -13.72
N GLU A 225 12.34 -5.41 -12.49
CA GLU A 225 13.54 -6.01 -11.93
C GLU A 225 13.32 -7.50 -11.58
N ASP A 226 14.41 -8.28 -11.58
CA ASP A 226 14.37 -9.73 -11.52
C ASP A 226 14.50 -10.30 -10.10
N THR A 227 14.71 -9.46 -9.08
CA THR A 227 14.83 -9.91 -7.68
C THR A 227 14.02 -9.00 -6.75
N PHE A 228 13.60 -9.52 -5.60
CA PHE A 228 12.92 -8.74 -4.56
C PHE A 228 13.74 -7.50 -4.17
N GLU A 229 15.02 -7.68 -3.91
CA GLU A 229 15.91 -6.58 -3.51
C GLU A 229 15.98 -5.48 -4.59
N ALA A 230 16.15 -5.88 -5.85
CA ALA A 230 16.24 -4.93 -6.95
C ALA A 230 14.92 -4.16 -7.15
N VAL A 231 13.77 -4.83 -7.01
CA VAL A 231 12.45 -4.17 -7.09
C VAL A 231 12.33 -3.09 -6.01
N VAL A 232 12.65 -3.41 -4.75
CA VAL A 232 12.52 -2.45 -3.64
C VAL A 232 13.49 -1.28 -3.83
N LYS A 233 14.76 -1.55 -4.18
CA LYS A 233 15.75 -0.50 -4.47
C LYS A 233 15.33 0.39 -5.62
N ARG A 234 14.81 -0.19 -6.69
CA ARG A 234 14.29 0.56 -7.84
C ARG A 234 13.10 1.46 -7.46
N ALA A 235 12.20 0.95 -6.62
CA ALA A 235 11.06 1.72 -6.12
C ALA A 235 11.49 2.93 -5.28
N VAL A 236 12.49 2.77 -4.43
CA VAL A 236 13.09 3.87 -3.66
C VAL A 236 13.70 4.93 -4.57
N LEU A 237 14.37 4.54 -5.66
CA LEU A 237 15.06 5.47 -6.56
C LEU A 237 14.15 6.36 -7.41
N PHE A 238 12.83 6.20 -7.35
CA PHE A 238 11.92 7.22 -7.88
C PHE A 238 11.95 8.52 -7.05
N GLY A 239 12.43 8.45 -5.79
CA GLY A 239 12.39 9.60 -4.90
C GLY A 239 11.00 9.90 -4.36
N ASN A 240 10.83 11.08 -3.82
CA ASN A 240 9.57 11.60 -3.26
C ASN A 240 8.99 10.70 -2.17
N ASP A 241 7.90 10.01 -2.42
CA ASP A 241 7.20 9.10 -1.50
C ASP A 241 7.78 7.68 -1.65
N THR A 242 9.01 7.53 -1.14
CA THR A 242 9.81 6.33 -1.39
C THR A 242 9.33 5.12 -0.61
N ASP A 243 8.81 5.30 0.59
CA ASP A 243 8.33 4.20 1.43
C ASP A 243 7.04 3.62 0.89
N THR A 244 6.04 4.45 0.56
CA THR A 244 4.81 3.96 -0.06
C THR A 244 5.07 3.30 -1.42
N THR A 245 5.89 3.91 -2.28
CA THR A 245 6.23 3.30 -3.58
C THR A 245 6.91 1.95 -3.38
N ALA A 246 7.85 1.85 -2.42
CA ALA A 246 8.52 0.59 -2.11
C ALA A 246 7.60 -0.41 -1.40
N ALA A 247 6.65 0.02 -0.57
CA ALA A 247 5.68 -0.88 0.06
C ALA A 247 4.74 -1.50 -0.99
N VAL A 248 4.23 -0.70 -1.93
CA VAL A 248 3.35 -1.18 -3.02
C VAL A 248 4.11 -2.12 -3.96
N ALA A 249 5.32 -1.76 -4.40
CA ALA A 249 6.15 -2.61 -5.26
C ALA A 249 6.62 -3.88 -4.53
N GLY A 250 7.12 -3.73 -3.31
CA GLY A 250 7.60 -4.82 -2.46
C GLY A 250 6.51 -5.82 -2.10
N GLY A 251 5.25 -5.36 -1.97
CA GLY A 251 4.11 -6.23 -1.75
C GLY A 251 3.93 -7.25 -2.89
N ILE A 252 3.85 -6.80 -4.13
CA ILE A 252 3.76 -7.69 -5.31
C ILE A 252 5.04 -8.52 -5.48
N ALA A 253 6.23 -7.91 -5.24
CA ALA A 253 7.50 -8.64 -5.30
C ALA A 253 7.56 -9.76 -4.25
N GLY A 254 7.06 -9.51 -3.04
CA GLY A 254 6.96 -10.54 -1.99
C GLY A 254 6.05 -11.70 -2.38
N VAL A 255 4.93 -11.43 -3.03
CA VAL A 255 4.05 -12.46 -3.59
C VAL A 255 4.74 -13.25 -4.71
N ARG A 256 5.48 -12.55 -5.60
CA ARG A 256 6.15 -13.15 -6.76
C ARG A 256 7.35 -14.01 -6.38
N PHE A 257 8.20 -13.52 -5.47
CA PHE A 257 9.49 -14.14 -5.17
C PHE A 257 9.52 -14.94 -3.87
N GLY A 258 8.54 -14.73 -2.98
CA GLY A 258 8.43 -15.41 -1.70
C GLY A 258 9.33 -14.83 -0.60
N LEU A 259 9.07 -15.27 0.64
CA LEU A 259 9.77 -14.79 1.84
C LEU A 259 11.29 -15.02 1.78
N SER A 260 11.73 -16.14 1.22
CA SER A 260 13.16 -16.50 1.10
C SER A 260 13.96 -15.59 0.17
N ALA A 261 13.29 -14.79 -0.67
CA ALA A 261 13.95 -13.83 -1.54
C ALA A 261 14.19 -12.47 -0.86
N ILE A 262 13.60 -12.25 0.31
CA ILE A 262 13.86 -11.03 1.11
C ILE A 262 15.24 -11.15 1.74
N PRO A 263 16.13 -10.15 1.57
CA PRO A 263 17.46 -10.19 2.18
C PRO A 263 17.38 -10.36 3.70
N GLU A 264 18.08 -11.35 4.25
CA GLU A 264 18.07 -11.62 5.70
C GLU A 264 18.49 -10.41 6.53
N ARG A 265 19.42 -9.58 6.02
CA ARG A 265 19.83 -8.34 6.67
C ARG A 265 18.69 -7.32 6.83
N TRP A 266 17.71 -7.35 5.93
CA TRP A 266 16.52 -6.49 6.05
C TRP A 266 15.53 -7.07 7.06
N LEU A 267 15.32 -8.39 7.03
CA LEU A 267 14.46 -9.05 8.02
C LEU A 267 15.03 -8.91 9.44
N ALA A 268 16.36 -9.03 9.61
CA ALA A 268 17.02 -8.85 10.89
C ALA A 268 16.97 -7.40 11.42
N SER A 269 16.84 -6.43 10.51
CA SER A 269 16.76 -5.01 10.87
C SER A 269 15.32 -4.53 11.13
N LEU A 270 14.30 -5.35 10.79
CA LEU A 270 12.89 -4.98 10.96
C LEU A 270 12.56 -4.86 12.45
N ALA A 271 12.07 -3.69 12.85
CA ALA A 271 11.61 -3.46 14.22
C ALA A 271 10.34 -4.29 14.50
N ASP A 272 10.17 -4.76 15.73
CA ASP A 272 8.95 -5.48 16.18
C ASP A 272 8.47 -6.57 15.21
N ARG A 273 9.42 -7.27 14.57
CA ARG A 273 9.17 -8.33 13.58
C ARG A 273 8.17 -9.37 14.06
N GLU A 274 8.19 -9.70 15.36
CA GLU A 274 7.28 -10.65 16.00
C GLU A 274 5.79 -10.24 15.88
N VAL A 275 5.47 -8.95 15.83
CA VAL A 275 4.11 -8.46 15.64
C VAL A 275 3.61 -8.83 14.25
N VAL A 276 4.44 -8.61 13.23
CA VAL A 276 4.14 -8.96 11.83
C VAL A 276 3.97 -10.47 11.70
N GLU A 277 4.93 -11.25 12.21
CA GLU A 277 4.90 -12.71 12.13
C GLU A 277 3.69 -13.32 12.86
N SER A 278 3.30 -12.76 14.00
CA SER A 278 2.14 -13.22 14.77
C SER A 278 0.84 -13.10 13.98
N LEU A 279 0.65 -12.01 13.24
CA LEU A 279 -0.52 -11.82 12.39
C LEU A 279 -0.42 -12.63 11.10
N ALA A 280 0.74 -12.64 10.44
CA ALA A 280 0.93 -13.34 9.17
C ALA A 280 0.75 -14.86 9.30
N LYS A 281 1.14 -15.47 10.42
CA LYS A 281 0.93 -16.92 10.70
C LYS A 281 -0.55 -17.32 10.71
N GLN A 282 -1.47 -16.39 10.86
CA GLN A 282 -2.90 -16.66 10.86
C GLN A 282 -3.52 -16.61 9.45
N LEU A 283 -2.72 -16.24 8.43
CA LEU A 283 -3.13 -16.31 7.02
C LEU A 283 -2.88 -17.69 6.39
N ALA A 284 -2.07 -18.54 7.05
CA ALA A 284 -1.62 -19.84 6.55
C ALA A 284 -2.68 -20.94 6.70
#